data_e6401111d59df70faabde95891d5daa9
#
_entry.id   e6401111d59df70faabde95891d5daa9
#
_cell.length_a   1.000
_cell.length_b   1.000
_cell.length_c   1.000
_cell.angle_alpha   90.00
_cell.angle_beta   90.00
_cell.angle_gamma   90.00
#
_symmetry.space_group_name_H-M   'P 1'
#
loop_
_entity.id
_entity.type
_entity.pdbx_description
1 polymer ?
#
loop_
_entity_poly.entity_id
_entity_poly.type
_entity_poly.pdbx_seq_one_letter_code
_entity_poly.pdbx_strand_id
1 'polypeptide(L)'
;MQTRSLLVLLVTVAACGDDGSSAGDGGPGDIMIVVDIDNGSCGDTVRITGEYINWEQASGFCGINEAVFEVEGGGQMDSTAPNGRFDLCTPDQAATRLVITQPTANSQCTQVPAGYTLPTILYARKDVIQSGAFYSARSWTTAQQDVIFTAVGQPFDAAKAQLHVHVDGTPRAVSIAAAHGPTQAIASGTEVWSAGATGTDVFFPNVDVGSGQTMLTVAGSSVGAGNVPLIAGTLTNVTVLAP
;
A
#
# COMPACT_ATOMS: atom_id res chain seq x y z
N MET A 1 -22.80 -54.34 23.37
CA MET A 1 -22.98 -53.65 22.08
C MET A 1 -24.14 -52.68 22.21
N GLN A 2 -23.91 -51.42 22.46
CA GLN A 2 -24.93 -50.38 22.55
C GLN A 2 -24.74 -49.40 21.40
N THR A 3 -25.69 -49.43 20.48
CA THR A 3 -25.76 -48.52 19.32
C THR A 3 -26.31 -47.17 19.78
N ARG A 4 -25.51 -46.11 19.70
CA ARG A 4 -25.99 -44.75 19.94
C ARG A 4 -26.40 -44.12 18.60
N SER A 5 -27.69 -43.88 18.46
CA SER A 5 -28.26 -43.10 17.35
C SER A 5 -27.92 -41.62 17.51
N LEU A 6 -27.27 -41.04 16.51
CA LEU A 6 -27.00 -39.62 16.41
C LEU A 6 -28.20 -38.95 15.71
N LEU A 7 -28.93 -38.11 16.45
CA LEU A 7 -30.04 -37.31 15.92
C LEU A 7 -29.43 -36.03 15.28
N VAL A 8 -29.50 -35.93 13.96
CA VAL A 8 -29.15 -34.73 13.24
C VAL A 8 -30.38 -33.85 13.15
N LEU A 9 -30.35 -32.72 13.84
CA LEU A 9 -31.38 -31.69 13.77
C LEU A 9 -31.07 -30.74 12.58
N LEU A 10 -31.85 -30.88 11.52
CA LEU A 10 -31.81 -29.96 10.38
C LEU A 10 -32.66 -28.73 10.74
N VAL A 11 -32.01 -27.57 10.97
CA VAL A 11 -32.71 -26.28 11.08
C VAL A 11 -32.67 -25.62 9.70
N THR A 12 -33.78 -25.62 9.00
CA THR A 12 -34.01 -24.84 7.81
C THR A 12 -34.41 -23.43 8.21
N VAL A 13 -33.52 -22.45 8.04
CA VAL A 13 -33.87 -21.04 8.11
C VAL A 13 -34.29 -20.58 6.71
N ALA A 14 -35.58 -20.32 6.54
CA ALA A 14 -36.08 -19.64 5.37
C ALA A 14 -35.80 -18.14 5.49
N ALA A 15 -34.87 -17.62 4.69
CA ALA A 15 -34.68 -16.19 4.51
C ALA A 15 -35.45 -15.74 3.26
N CYS A 16 -36.57 -15.04 3.50
CA CYS A 16 -37.18 -14.15 2.49
C CYS A 16 -36.54 -12.76 2.65
N GLY A 17 -35.98 -12.24 1.61
CA GLY A 17 -35.47 -10.88 1.55
C GLY A 17 -34.69 -10.71 0.27
N ASP A 18 -35.41 -10.23 -0.73
CA ASP A 18 -34.92 -9.78 -2.02
C ASP A 18 -34.21 -8.46 -1.83
N ASP A 19 -32.87 -8.44 -1.98
CA ASP A 19 -32.10 -7.27 -2.38
C ASP A 19 -30.68 -7.75 -2.69
N GLY A 20 -30.28 -7.64 -3.95
CA GLY A 20 -29.10 -8.25 -4.54
C GLY A 20 -27.77 -7.79 -3.99
N SER A 21 -27.29 -8.45 -2.96
CA SER A 21 -25.88 -8.44 -2.59
C SER A 21 -25.35 -9.86 -2.60
N SER A 22 -24.50 -10.17 -3.56
CA SER A 22 -23.80 -11.46 -3.63
C SER A 22 -22.81 -11.56 -2.46
N ALA A 23 -23.23 -12.27 -1.41
CA ALA A 23 -22.32 -12.68 -0.35
C ALA A 23 -21.38 -13.76 -0.90
N GLY A 24 -20.09 -13.46 -0.96
CA GLY A 24 -19.06 -14.45 -1.22
C GLY A 24 -18.91 -15.38 -0.02
N ASP A 25 -18.86 -16.67 -0.29
CA ASP A 25 -18.65 -17.76 0.67
C ASP A 25 -17.23 -17.67 1.28
N GLY A 26 -17.10 -16.97 2.38
CA GLY A 26 -15.86 -16.89 3.18
C GLY A 26 -15.89 -17.89 4.32
N GLY A 27 -14.89 -18.78 4.41
CA GLY A 27 -14.67 -19.67 5.54
C GLY A 27 -14.33 -18.88 6.83
N PRO A 28 -14.36 -19.53 8.03
CA PRO A 28 -14.17 -18.85 9.31
C PRO A 28 -12.72 -18.37 9.44
N GLY A 29 -12.47 -17.10 9.15
CA GLY A 29 -11.16 -16.45 9.29
C GLY A 29 -10.94 -15.24 8.41
N ASP A 30 -11.69 -15.08 7.32
CA ASP A 30 -11.50 -13.97 6.39
C ASP A 30 -12.77 -13.12 6.32
N ILE A 31 -12.91 -12.17 7.24
CA ILE A 31 -13.84 -11.08 7.04
C ILE A 31 -13.13 -10.12 6.06
N MET A 32 -13.07 -10.49 4.80
CA MET A 32 -12.94 -9.49 3.75
C MET A 32 -14.23 -8.67 3.80
N ILE A 33 -14.20 -7.53 4.44
CA ILE A 33 -15.16 -6.49 4.14
C ILE A 33 -14.79 -6.05 2.73
N VAL A 34 -15.34 -6.73 1.72
CA VAL A 34 -15.43 -6.17 0.39
C VAL A 34 -16.38 -5.00 0.55
N VAL A 35 -15.84 -3.81 0.77
CA VAL A 35 -16.62 -2.60 0.50
C VAL A 35 -16.90 -2.70 -0.98
N ASP A 36 -18.17 -2.97 -1.31
CA ASP A 36 -18.65 -2.96 -2.69
C ASP A 36 -18.53 -1.51 -3.19
N ILE A 37 -17.43 -1.29 -3.87
CA ILE A 37 -17.04 0.03 -4.29
C ILE A 37 -17.82 0.27 -5.58
N ASP A 38 -18.94 0.94 -5.46
CA ASP A 38 -19.78 1.37 -6.58
C ASP A 38 -18.94 2.14 -7.61
N ASN A 39 -18.65 1.50 -8.75
CA ASN A 39 -17.89 2.08 -9.86
C ASN A 39 -18.55 3.35 -10.45
N GLY A 40 -19.70 3.76 -9.93
CA GLY A 40 -20.48 4.91 -10.41
C GLY A 40 -20.14 6.25 -9.78
N SER A 41 -19.31 6.32 -8.73
CA SER A 41 -19.19 7.54 -7.91
C SER A 41 -18.12 8.54 -8.35
N CYS A 42 -17.18 8.18 -9.24
CA CYS A 42 -16.09 9.07 -9.62
C CYS A 42 -16.35 10.01 -10.80
N GLY A 43 -17.46 9.88 -11.51
CA GLY A 43 -17.80 10.74 -12.65
C GLY A 43 -16.69 10.80 -13.71
N ASP A 44 -16.21 12.01 -14.04
CA ASP A 44 -15.12 12.23 -15.01
C ASP A 44 -13.72 12.07 -14.42
N THR A 45 -13.62 11.53 -13.20
CA THR A 45 -12.35 11.28 -12.51
C THR A 45 -11.99 9.79 -12.54
N VAL A 46 -10.75 9.44 -12.19
CA VAL A 46 -10.29 8.06 -12.10
C VAL A 46 -10.19 7.63 -10.64
N ARG A 47 -10.48 6.37 -10.38
CA ARG A 47 -10.49 5.79 -9.04
C ARG A 47 -9.16 5.15 -8.71
N ILE A 48 -8.65 5.44 -7.53
CA ILE A 48 -7.46 4.80 -6.95
C ILE A 48 -7.91 4.06 -5.70
N THR A 49 -7.68 2.75 -5.67
CA THR A 49 -7.94 1.91 -4.51
C THR A 49 -6.66 1.30 -4.01
N GLY A 50 -6.53 1.14 -2.70
CA GLY A 50 -5.31 0.58 -2.16
C GLY A 50 -5.34 0.40 -0.65
N GLU A 51 -4.16 0.17 -0.10
CA GLU A 51 -3.92 0.07 1.33
C GLU A 51 -2.74 0.92 1.77
N TYR A 52 -2.79 1.35 3.01
CA TYR A 52 -1.71 2.02 3.69
C TYR A 52 -1.35 1.23 4.95
N ILE A 53 -0.15 0.67 4.98
CA ILE A 53 0.24 -0.30 5.99
C ILE A 53 1.53 0.10 6.70
N ASN A 54 1.69 -0.41 7.91
CA ASN A 54 2.94 -0.24 8.64
C ASN A 54 4.09 -0.98 7.94
N TRP A 55 5.29 -0.41 8.04
CA TRP A 55 6.49 -0.88 7.35
C TRP A 55 6.83 -2.36 7.54
N GLU A 56 6.66 -2.85 8.76
CA GLU A 56 7.05 -4.21 9.16
C GLU A 56 5.91 -5.24 9.04
N GLN A 57 4.75 -4.81 8.54
CA GLN A 57 3.56 -5.66 8.53
C GLN A 57 3.25 -6.18 7.13
N ALA A 58 2.63 -7.35 7.09
CA ALA A 58 2.06 -7.88 5.87
C ALA A 58 0.85 -7.07 5.42
N SER A 59 0.58 -7.14 4.12
CA SER A 59 -0.63 -6.59 3.51
C SER A 59 -1.89 -7.04 4.26
N GLY A 60 -2.78 -6.10 4.54
CA GLY A 60 -4.07 -6.35 5.18
C GLY A 60 -4.03 -6.65 6.68
N PHE A 61 -2.86 -6.75 7.30
CA PHE A 61 -2.75 -7.18 8.70
C PHE A 61 -2.65 -6.03 9.70
N CYS A 62 -1.88 -4.99 9.38
CA CYS A 62 -1.73 -3.79 10.23
C CYS A 62 -1.90 -2.54 9.37
N GLY A 63 -3.10 -2.31 8.91
CA GLY A 63 -3.44 -1.09 8.21
C GLY A 63 -3.26 0.14 9.10
N ILE A 64 -2.74 1.21 8.53
CA ILE A 64 -2.68 2.51 9.20
C ILE A 64 -4.04 3.17 8.99
N ASN A 65 -4.87 3.24 10.03
CA ASN A 65 -6.18 3.86 9.98
C ASN A 65 -6.12 5.37 10.22
N GLU A 66 -7.16 6.08 9.77
CA GLU A 66 -7.30 7.55 9.94
C GLU A 66 -6.19 8.38 9.28
N ALA A 67 -5.39 7.79 8.40
CA ALA A 67 -4.50 8.54 7.54
C ALA A 67 -5.31 9.23 6.44
N VAL A 68 -5.11 10.53 6.25
CA VAL A 68 -5.86 11.31 5.25
C VAL A 68 -5.03 11.42 3.98
N PHE A 69 -5.60 10.96 2.88
CA PHE A 69 -5.05 11.11 1.53
C PHE A 69 -5.69 12.32 0.87
N GLU A 70 -4.88 13.26 0.44
CA GLU A 70 -5.32 14.49 -0.25
C GLU A 70 -4.63 14.60 -1.61
N VAL A 71 -5.40 14.84 -2.66
CA VAL A 71 -4.86 15.16 -3.98
C VAL A 71 -4.13 16.50 -3.92
N GLU A 72 -2.85 16.54 -4.24
CA GLU A 72 -2.05 17.76 -4.22
C GLU A 72 -2.68 18.83 -5.15
N GLY A 73 -3.07 19.95 -4.55
CA GLY A 73 -3.70 21.06 -5.26
C GLY A 73 -5.18 20.89 -5.64
N GLY A 74 -5.85 19.84 -5.17
CA GLY A 74 -7.15 19.46 -5.69
C GLY A 74 -8.33 19.26 -4.73
N GLY A 75 -8.20 19.28 -3.44
CA GLY A 75 -9.34 19.25 -2.50
C GLY A 75 -10.17 17.96 -2.44
N GLN A 76 -9.82 16.91 -3.18
CA GLN A 76 -10.39 15.58 -2.97
C GLN A 76 -9.59 14.86 -1.90
N MET A 77 -10.30 14.31 -0.90
CA MET A 77 -9.70 13.64 0.25
C MET A 77 -10.47 12.38 0.57
N ASP A 78 -9.74 11.39 1.07
CA ASP A 78 -10.28 10.20 1.71
C ASP A 78 -9.44 9.85 2.93
N SER A 79 -10.02 9.13 3.88
CA SER A 79 -9.30 8.63 5.05
C SER A 79 -9.28 7.12 5.04
N THR A 80 -8.14 6.55 5.44
CA THR A 80 -8.03 5.09 5.52
C THR A 80 -9.01 4.50 6.54
N ALA A 81 -9.66 3.42 6.14
CA ALA A 81 -10.47 2.57 7.00
C ALA A 81 -9.58 1.85 8.06
N PRO A 82 -10.17 1.20 9.08
CA PRO A 82 -9.42 0.49 10.12
C PRO A 82 -8.39 -0.52 9.62
N ASN A 83 -8.63 -1.15 8.48
CA ASN A 83 -7.69 -2.06 7.83
C ASN A 83 -6.66 -1.37 6.91
N GLY A 84 -6.59 -0.04 6.95
CA GLY A 84 -5.70 0.75 6.10
C GLY A 84 -6.17 0.95 4.67
N ARG A 85 -7.34 0.44 4.29
CA ARG A 85 -7.88 0.60 2.93
C ARG A 85 -8.29 2.04 2.67
N PHE A 86 -8.04 2.49 1.46
CA PHE A 86 -8.50 3.78 0.94
C PHE A 86 -9.10 3.63 -0.45
N ASP A 87 -9.95 4.60 -0.80
CA ASP A 87 -10.67 4.63 -2.06
C ASP A 87 -10.94 6.08 -2.45
N LEU A 88 -10.23 6.58 -3.42
CA LEU A 88 -10.20 8.00 -3.75
C LEU A 88 -10.42 8.22 -5.24
N CYS A 89 -11.29 9.15 -5.58
CA CYS A 89 -11.41 9.69 -6.93
C CYS A 89 -10.35 10.75 -7.17
N THR A 90 -9.57 10.63 -8.25
CA THR A 90 -8.52 11.59 -8.60
C THR A 90 -8.73 12.17 -10.00
N PRO A 91 -8.20 13.37 -10.29
CA PRO A 91 -8.25 13.91 -11.64
C PRO A 91 -7.63 12.93 -12.66
N ASP A 92 -8.23 12.82 -13.84
CA ASP A 92 -7.69 12.03 -14.95
C ASP A 92 -6.51 12.76 -15.61
N GLN A 93 -5.34 12.61 -15.03
CA GLN A 93 -4.08 13.21 -15.49
C GLN A 93 -2.95 12.16 -15.54
N ALA A 94 -1.83 12.50 -16.20
CA ALA A 94 -0.72 11.56 -16.45
C ALA A 94 -0.15 10.95 -15.15
N ALA A 95 -0.16 11.72 -14.07
CA ALA A 95 0.19 11.26 -12.73
C ALA A 95 -0.42 12.17 -11.68
N THR A 96 -0.79 11.61 -10.54
CA THR A 96 -1.35 12.29 -9.38
C THR A 96 -0.46 12.09 -8.17
N ARG A 97 -0.19 13.15 -7.44
CA ARG A 97 0.47 13.08 -6.15
C ARG A 97 -0.56 13.21 -5.04
N LEU A 98 -0.60 12.21 -4.18
CA LEU A 98 -1.43 12.18 -2.99
C LEU A 98 -0.55 12.44 -1.79
N VAL A 99 -0.81 13.53 -1.09
CA VAL A 99 -0.15 13.83 0.19
C VAL A 99 -0.86 13.04 1.28
N ILE A 100 -0.11 12.37 2.12
CA ILE A 100 -0.66 11.56 3.21
C ILE A 100 -0.41 12.27 4.54
N THR A 101 -1.48 12.74 5.17
CA THR A 101 -1.44 13.25 6.54
C THR A 101 -1.51 12.07 7.50
N GLN A 102 -0.45 11.89 8.27
CA GLN A 102 -0.26 10.75 9.15
C GLN A 102 -1.13 10.84 10.41
N PRO A 103 -1.71 9.73 10.88
CA PRO A 103 -2.26 9.65 12.22
C PRO A 103 -1.13 9.67 13.26
N THR A 104 -1.43 10.08 14.48
CA THR A 104 -0.47 10.05 15.60
C THR A 104 -0.26 8.65 16.16
N ALA A 105 -1.22 7.76 15.96
CA ALA A 105 -1.19 6.36 16.41
C ALA A 105 -2.02 5.48 15.47
N ASN A 106 -1.72 4.18 15.45
CA ASN A 106 -2.54 3.19 14.78
C ASN A 106 -3.34 2.39 15.82
N SER A 107 -4.64 2.65 15.91
CA SER A 107 -5.52 1.99 16.87
C SER A 107 -5.81 0.52 16.53
N GLN A 108 -5.59 0.10 15.30
CA GLN A 108 -5.81 -1.28 14.85
C GLN A 108 -4.62 -2.20 15.12
N CYS A 109 -3.46 -1.63 15.34
CA CYS A 109 -2.22 -2.37 15.53
C CYS A 109 -1.53 -1.97 16.83
N THR A 110 -2.02 -2.49 17.95
CA THR A 110 -1.51 -2.17 19.29
C THR A 110 -0.04 -2.56 19.52
N GLN A 111 0.51 -3.42 18.66
CA GLN A 111 1.93 -3.82 18.71
C GLN A 111 2.84 -2.85 17.95
N VAL A 112 2.28 -1.96 17.16
CA VAL A 112 3.05 -0.93 16.44
C VAL A 112 3.20 0.29 17.32
N PRO A 113 4.42 0.81 17.52
CA PRO A 113 4.63 2.04 18.27
C PRO A 113 3.82 3.20 17.68
N ALA A 114 3.39 4.15 18.51
CA ALA A 114 2.78 5.39 18.06
C ALA A 114 3.81 6.33 17.40
N GLY A 115 3.33 7.31 16.62
CA GLY A 115 4.17 8.38 16.13
C GLY A 115 4.58 8.26 14.67
N TYR A 116 3.61 8.10 13.78
CA TYR A 116 3.81 8.30 12.34
C TYR A 116 4.02 9.78 12.05
N THR A 117 5.25 10.19 11.78
CA THR A 117 5.60 11.61 11.56
C THR A 117 6.36 11.85 10.26
N LEU A 118 6.78 10.78 9.56
CA LEU A 118 7.49 10.90 8.30
C LEU A 118 6.57 11.46 7.22
N PRO A 119 6.88 12.60 6.60
CA PRO A 119 6.16 13.07 5.43
C PRO A 119 6.09 11.98 4.37
N THR A 120 4.88 11.66 3.92
CA THR A 120 4.65 10.52 3.00
C THR A 120 3.76 10.97 1.86
N ILE A 121 4.08 10.53 0.66
CA ILE A 121 3.26 10.72 -0.53
C ILE A 121 3.02 9.38 -1.22
N LEU A 122 1.88 9.25 -1.89
CA LEU A 122 1.63 8.22 -2.89
C LEU A 122 1.66 8.90 -4.26
N TYR A 123 2.51 8.41 -5.14
CA TYR A 123 2.60 8.87 -6.53
C TYR A 123 1.93 7.86 -7.45
N ALA A 124 0.73 8.22 -7.90
CA ALA A 124 -0.12 7.37 -8.72
C ALA A 124 -0.05 7.80 -10.19
N ARG A 125 0.32 6.89 -11.08
CA ARG A 125 0.42 7.12 -12.52
C ARG A 125 -0.83 6.61 -13.24
N LYS A 126 -1.25 7.32 -14.29
CA LYS A 126 -2.43 6.99 -15.07
C LYS A 126 -2.37 5.58 -15.69
N ASP A 127 -1.22 5.17 -16.22
CA ASP A 127 -1.03 3.84 -16.81
C ASP A 127 -1.24 2.71 -15.79
N VAL A 128 -0.82 2.93 -14.53
CA VAL A 128 -1.03 2.00 -13.42
C VAL A 128 -2.50 1.98 -12.98
N ILE A 129 -3.12 3.16 -12.83
CA ILE A 129 -4.54 3.27 -12.47
C ILE A 129 -5.41 2.54 -13.52
N GLN A 130 -5.17 2.79 -14.81
CA GLN A 130 -5.94 2.20 -15.90
C GLN A 130 -5.72 0.69 -16.05
N SER A 131 -4.63 0.15 -15.51
CA SER A 131 -4.40 -1.29 -15.48
C SER A 131 -5.19 -2.01 -14.39
N GLY A 132 -5.84 -1.26 -13.48
CA GLY A 132 -6.55 -1.83 -12.34
C GLY A 132 -5.64 -2.32 -11.23
N ALA A 133 -4.38 -1.86 -11.20
CA ALA A 133 -3.42 -2.24 -10.16
C ALA A 133 -3.90 -1.80 -8.77
N PHE A 134 -3.65 -2.64 -7.79
CA PHE A 134 -3.90 -2.34 -6.40
C PHE A 134 -2.72 -1.58 -5.78
N TYR A 135 -2.98 -0.42 -5.21
CA TYR A 135 -1.93 0.40 -4.61
C TYR A 135 -1.60 -0.07 -3.19
N SER A 136 -0.32 -0.30 -2.91
CA SER A 136 0.15 -0.52 -1.55
C SER A 136 1.16 0.55 -1.16
N ALA A 137 0.82 1.34 -0.17
CA ALA A 137 1.68 2.37 0.41
C ALA A 137 2.11 1.97 1.81
N ARG A 138 3.32 2.34 2.20
CA ARG A 138 3.90 2.03 3.49
C ARG A 138 4.36 3.28 4.23
N SER A 139 4.41 3.20 5.54
CA SER A 139 5.12 4.15 6.37
C SER A 139 5.63 3.49 7.65
N TRP A 140 6.45 4.21 8.39
CA TRP A 140 6.98 3.78 9.68
C TRP A 140 6.82 4.87 10.74
N THR A 141 6.84 4.45 12.00
CA THR A 141 6.85 5.38 13.13
C THR A 141 8.26 5.89 13.39
N THR A 142 8.37 7.01 14.09
CA THR A 142 9.68 7.55 14.50
C THR A 142 10.50 6.51 15.29
N ALA A 143 9.86 5.69 16.12
CA ALA A 143 10.54 4.63 16.87
C ALA A 143 11.08 3.49 15.99
N GLN A 144 10.45 3.23 14.84
CA GLN A 144 10.91 2.20 13.89
C GLN A 144 12.04 2.68 12.97
N GLN A 145 12.17 3.99 12.78
CA GLN A 145 13.14 4.56 11.85
C GLN A 145 14.58 4.07 12.10
N ASP A 146 15.04 4.13 13.35
CA ASP A 146 16.40 3.70 13.70
C ASP A 146 16.60 2.20 13.48
N VAL A 147 15.57 1.38 13.73
CA VAL A 147 15.60 -0.06 13.48
C VAL A 147 15.73 -0.34 11.98
N ILE A 148 14.89 0.29 11.16
CA ILE A 148 14.91 0.16 9.69
C ILE A 148 16.28 0.56 9.13
N PHE A 149 16.79 1.70 9.52
CA PHE A 149 18.06 2.22 8.98
C PHE A 149 19.29 1.50 9.56
N THR A 150 19.20 0.90 10.74
CA THR A 150 20.22 -0.06 11.23
C THR A 150 20.25 -1.31 10.35
N ALA A 151 19.10 -1.86 9.98
CA ALA A 151 19.03 -3.02 9.05
C ALA A 151 19.55 -2.68 7.64
N VAL A 152 19.33 -1.45 7.19
CA VAL A 152 19.90 -0.91 5.93
C VAL A 152 21.43 -0.73 6.02
N GLY A 153 21.99 -0.60 7.22
CA GLY A 153 23.42 -0.34 7.43
C GLY A 153 23.85 1.10 7.20
N GLN A 154 22.90 2.04 7.24
CA GLN A 154 23.14 3.49 7.12
C GLN A 154 22.17 4.25 8.03
N PRO A 155 22.55 5.41 8.56
CA PRO A 155 21.59 6.27 9.26
C PRO A 155 20.57 6.89 8.29
N PHE A 156 19.39 7.22 8.81
CA PHE A 156 18.42 8.03 8.08
C PHE A 156 19.01 9.42 7.78
N ASP A 157 18.88 9.86 6.55
CA ASP A 157 19.30 11.21 6.11
C ASP A 157 18.09 12.02 5.64
N ALA A 158 17.69 13.02 6.43
CA ALA A 158 16.57 13.90 6.13
C ALA A 158 16.83 14.82 4.91
N ALA A 159 18.07 14.96 4.45
CA ALA A 159 18.39 15.69 3.23
C ALA A 159 18.18 14.84 1.96
N LYS A 160 17.92 13.57 2.12
CA LYS A 160 17.66 12.60 1.05
C LYS A 160 16.17 12.23 0.99
N ALA A 161 15.74 11.73 -0.15
CA ALA A 161 14.41 11.11 -0.28
C ALA A 161 14.46 9.64 0.12
N GLN A 162 13.29 9.09 0.45
CA GLN A 162 13.07 7.68 0.66
C GLN A 162 12.10 7.20 -0.42
N LEU A 163 12.37 6.08 -1.10
CA LEU A 163 11.49 5.59 -2.15
C LEU A 163 11.10 4.14 -1.90
N HIS A 164 9.82 3.89 -1.79
CA HIS A 164 9.22 2.57 -1.74
C HIS A 164 8.50 2.27 -3.07
N VAL A 165 8.74 1.10 -3.63
CA VAL A 165 8.10 0.61 -4.86
C VAL A 165 7.38 -0.68 -4.55
N HIS A 166 6.06 -0.69 -4.68
CA HIS A 166 5.24 -1.89 -4.66
C HIS A 166 5.12 -2.46 -6.09
N VAL A 167 5.38 -3.76 -6.23
CA VAL A 167 5.25 -4.49 -7.49
C VAL A 167 3.98 -5.33 -7.41
N ASP A 168 2.90 -4.82 -7.99
CA ASP A 168 1.63 -5.54 -8.09
C ASP A 168 1.73 -6.63 -9.17
N GLY A 169 1.58 -7.88 -8.74
CA GLY A 169 1.73 -9.07 -9.59
C GLY A 169 3.00 -9.87 -9.32
N THR A 170 3.69 -10.29 -10.38
CA THR A 170 4.90 -11.12 -10.23
C THR A 170 6.09 -10.30 -9.73
N PRO A 171 6.80 -10.73 -8.66
CA PRO A 171 7.99 -10.04 -8.17
C PRO A 171 9.03 -9.82 -9.26
N ARG A 172 9.54 -8.60 -9.36
CA ARG A 172 10.52 -8.19 -10.39
C ARG A 172 11.70 -7.45 -9.76
N ALA A 173 12.79 -7.44 -10.52
CA ALA A 173 13.90 -6.55 -10.20
C ALA A 173 13.53 -5.10 -10.53
N VAL A 174 13.76 -4.22 -9.56
CA VAL A 174 13.49 -2.79 -9.64
C VAL A 174 14.81 -2.04 -9.51
N SER A 175 14.99 -0.98 -10.29
CA SER A 175 16.15 -0.11 -10.21
C SER A 175 15.76 1.35 -10.42
N ILE A 176 16.57 2.26 -9.90
CA ILE A 176 16.46 3.70 -10.10
C ILE A 176 17.78 4.31 -10.59
N ALA A 177 17.70 5.45 -11.28
CA ALA A 177 18.87 6.10 -11.82
C ALA A 177 19.62 6.97 -10.79
N ALA A 178 18.92 7.50 -9.77
CA ALA A 178 19.53 8.30 -8.72
C ALA A 178 20.41 7.44 -7.80
N ALA A 179 21.48 7.98 -7.27
CA ALA A 179 22.29 7.33 -6.26
C ALA A 179 21.46 7.16 -4.95
N HIS A 180 21.65 6.02 -4.30
CA HIS A 180 20.87 5.66 -3.10
C HIS A 180 21.69 4.73 -2.18
N GLY A 181 21.21 4.50 -0.97
CA GLY A 181 21.76 3.52 -0.03
C GLY A 181 21.49 2.07 -0.44
N PRO A 182 21.91 1.09 0.37
CA PRO A 182 21.70 -0.34 0.10
C PRO A 182 20.21 -0.68 0.00
N THR A 183 19.80 -1.18 -1.17
CA THR A 183 18.41 -1.54 -1.46
C THR A 183 17.96 -2.72 -0.60
N GLN A 184 16.71 -2.67 -0.13
CA GLN A 184 16.04 -3.74 0.58
C GLN A 184 14.82 -4.19 -0.22
N ALA A 185 14.43 -5.46 -0.10
CA ALA A 185 13.23 -5.99 -0.75
C ALA A 185 12.53 -7.02 0.13
N ILE A 186 11.21 -7.14 -0.05
CA ILE A 186 10.41 -8.26 0.44
C ILE A 186 10.30 -9.27 -0.72
N ALA A 187 10.97 -10.41 -0.56
CA ALA A 187 10.88 -11.48 -1.55
C ALA A 187 9.50 -12.15 -1.54
N SER A 188 9.10 -12.73 -2.66
CA SER A 188 7.84 -13.47 -2.76
C SER A 188 7.72 -14.56 -1.68
N GLY A 189 6.56 -14.57 -1.02
CA GLY A 189 6.27 -15.55 0.04
C GLY A 189 6.97 -15.27 1.36
N THR A 190 7.61 -14.11 1.52
CA THR A 190 8.16 -13.63 2.78
C THR A 190 7.52 -12.31 3.17
N GLU A 191 7.61 -11.96 4.45
CA GLU A 191 7.16 -10.67 4.97
C GLU A 191 8.34 -9.89 5.59
N VAL A 192 9.55 -10.33 5.25
CA VAL A 192 10.78 -9.82 5.86
C VAL A 192 11.59 -9.05 4.84
N TRP A 193 11.96 -7.82 5.20
CA TRP A 193 12.90 -7.02 4.44
C TRP A 193 14.30 -7.65 4.47
N SER A 194 14.91 -7.78 3.32
CA SER A 194 16.27 -8.32 3.16
C SER A 194 17.02 -7.56 2.07
N ALA A 195 18.33 -7.60 2.09
CA ALA A 195 19.15 -6.96 1.06
C ALA A 195 18.80 -7.49 -0.33
N GLY A 196 18.52 -6.61 -1.27
CA GLY A 196 18.15 -6.97 -2.64
C GLY A 196 17.26 -5.91 -3.30
N ALA A 197 17.04 -6.11 -4.60
CA ALA A 197 16.22 -5.22 -5.43
C ALA A 197 15.15 -5.98 -6.21
N THR A 198 14.82 -7.21 -5.79
CA THR A 198 13.82 -8.07 -6.44
C THR A 198 12.81 -8.53 -5.40
N GLY A 199 11.54 -8.17 -5.58
CA GLY A 199 10.49 -8.51 -4.61
C GLY A 199 9.13 -8.00 -5.03
N THR A 200 8.16 -8.17 -4.12
CA THR A 200 6.85 -7.53 -4.17
C THR A 200 6.90 -6.08 -3.67
N ASP A 201 7.86 -5.80 -2.80
CA ASP A 201 8.14 -4.47 -2.30
C ASP A 201 9.66 -4.23 -2.36
N VAL A 202 10.07 -3.07 -2.84
CA VAL A 202 11.48 -2.68 -2.95
C VAL A 202 11.66 -1.30 -2.36
N PHE A 203 12.66 -1.17 -1.48
CA PHE A 203 12.98 0.08 -0.81
C PHE A 203 14.35 0.60 -1.21
N PHE A 204 14.40 1.84 -1.62
CA PHE A 204 15.62 2.60 -1.90
C PHE A 204 15.79 3.67 -0.82
N PRO A 205 16.65 3.43 0.17
CA PRO A 205 16.91 4.40 1.24
C PRO A 205 17.84 5.50 0.78
N ASN A 206 17.72 6.68 1.37
CA ASN A 206 18.63 7.80 1.20
C ASN A 206 18.94 8.12 -0.27
N VAL A 207 17.90 8.28 -1.09
CA VAL A 207 17.99 8.59 -2.52
C VAL A 207 18.40 10.05 -2.71
N ASP A 208 19.40 10.30 -3.54
CA ASP A 208 19.82 11.66 -3.92
C ASP A 208 18.70 12.40 -4.65
N VAL A 209 18.26 13.52 -4.10
CA VAL A 209 17.14 14.28 -4.67
C VAL A 209 17.47 15.00 -5.97
N GLY A 210 18.73 15.34 -6.21
CA GLY A 210 19.26 15.85 -7.48
C GLY A 210 18.34 16.82 -8.20
N SER A 211 17.75 16.38 -9.33
CA SER A 211 16.79 17.15 -10.13
C SER A 211 15.35 17.11 -9.59
N GLY A 212 15.11 16.54 -8.41
CA GLY A 212 13.79 16.36 -7.85
C GLY A 212 13.02 15.14 -8.38
N GLN A 213 13.67 14.30 -9.18
CA GLN A 213 13.07 13.07 -9.72
C GLN A 213 14.13 12.02 -10.08
N THR A 214 13.70 10.77 -10.21
CA THR A 214 14.53 9.66 -10.69
C THR A 214 13.79 8.82 -11.72
N MET A 215 14.53 8.22 -12.65
CA MET A 215 13.99 7.22 -13.56
C MET A 215 13.86 5.88 -12.82
N LEU A 216 12.64 5.38 -12.73
CA LEU A 216 12.30 4.05 -12.20
C LEU A 216 12.22 3.06 -13.37
N THR A 217 12.87 1.91 -13.22
CA THR A 217 12.85 0.82 -14.19
C THR A 217 12.46 -0.48 -13.50
N VAL A 218 11.58 -1.26 -14.13
CA VAL A 218 11.12 -2.56 -13.64
C VAL A 218 11.41 -3.60 -14.73
N ALA A 219 12.09 -4.68 -14.37
CA ALA A 219 12.46 -5.72 -15.33
C ALA A 219 11.21 -6.38 -15.93
N GLY A 220 11.09 -6.33 -17.27
CA GLY A 220 9.99 -6.94 -18.00
C GLY A 220 8.64 -6.23 -17.88
N SER A 221 8.60 -5.01 -17.32
CA SER A 221 7.38 -4.20 -17.27
C SER A 221 7.66 -2.76 -17.69
N SER A 222 6.67 -2.14 -18.35
CA SER A 222 6.67 -0.71 -18.66
C SER A 222 5.57 0.05 -17.89
N VAL A 223 4.61 -0.65 -17.30
CA VAL A 223 3.51 -0.04 -16.56
C VAL A 223 3.99 0.45 -15.19
N GLY A 224 3.92 1.74 -14.96
CA GLY A 224 4.46 2.39 -13.76
C GLY A 224 5.96 2.74 -13.82
N ALA A 225 6.72 2.24 -14.80
CA ALA A 225 8.11 2.68 -15.04
C ALA A 225 8.15 4.13 -15.54
N GLY A 226 9.21 4.86 -15.22
CA GLY A 226 9.39 6.26 -15.66
C GLY A 226 9.83 7.18 -14.52
N ASN A 227 9.65 8.49 -14.71
CA ASN A 227 10.06 9.47 -13.71
C ASN A 227 9.18 9.43 -12.46
N VAL A 228 9.83 9.38 -11.30
CA VAL A 228 9.21 9.40 -9.97
C VAL A 228 9.76 10.60 -9.20
N PRO A 229 8.91 11.40 -8.53
CA PRO A 229 9.35 12.55 -7.75
C PRO A 229 10.16 12.13 -6.52
N LEU A 230 11.19 12.91 -6.24
CA LEU A 230 12.04 12.79 -5.05
C LEU A 230 11.96 14.08 -4.23
N ILE A 231 11.53 13.96 -2.97
CA ILE A 231 11.43 15.09 -2.05
C ILE A 231 12.27 14.76 -0.82
N ALA A 232 13.18 15.66 -0.45
CA ALA A 232 14.01 15.49 0.73
C ALA A 232 13.16 15.30 2.00
N GLY A 233 13.55 14.37 2.86
CA GLY A 233 12.87 14.06 4.11
C GLY A 233 11.48 13.42 3.94
N THR A 234 11.15 12.95 2.73
CA THR A 234 9.82 12.38 2.42
C THR A 234 9.96 10.94 1.92
N LEU A 235 9.02 10.10 2.33
CA LEU A 235 8.82 8.77 1.74
C LEU A 235 7.85 8.88 0.56
N THR A 236 8.34 8.58 -0.63
CA THR A 236 7.52 8.42 -1.83
C THR A 236 7.14 6.96 -2.01
N ASN A 237 5.85 6.65 -2.07
CA ASN A 237 5.34 5.34 -2.43
C ASN A 237 4.90 5.33 -3.90
N VAL A 238 5.27 4.30 -4.62
CA VAL A 238 4.90 4.08 -6.03
C VAL A 238 4.44 2.65 -6.21
N THR A 239 3.40 2.44 -6.99
CA THR A 239 3.00 1.10 -7.44
C THR A 239 3.33 0.95 -8.92
N VAL A 240 3.82 -0.23 -9.29
CA VAL A 240 4.08 -0.66 -10.67
C VAL A 240 3.37 -1.98 -10.92
N LEU A 241 2.91 -2.23 -12.13
CA LEU A 241 2.29 -3.51 -12.48
C LEU A 241 3.29 -4.40 -13.21
N ALA A 242 3.42 -5.63 -12.73
CA ALA A 242 4.24 -6.66 -13.35
C ALA A 242 3.45 -7.96 -13.53
N PRO A 243 2.75 -8.11 -14.66
CA PRO A 243 1.93 -9.28 -14.95
C PRO A 243 2.75 -10.58 -15.08
#